data_4a1e16269c4617a42cfdaedae6ac138a
#
_entry.id   4a1e16269c4617a42cfdaedae6ac138a
#
_cell.length_a   1.000
_cell.length_b   1.000
_cell.length_c   1.000
_cell.angle_alpha   90.00
_cell.angle_beta   90.00
_cell.angle_gamma   90.00
#
_symmetry.space_group_name_H-M   'P 1'
#
loop_
_entity.id
_entity.type
_entity.pdbx_description
1 polymer ?
#
loop_
_entity_poly.entity_id
_entity_poly.type
_entity_poly.pdbx_seq_one_letter_code
_entity_poly.pdbx_strand_id
1 'polypeptide(L)'
;MSIWIFFRLIGALALLMFGMKTMSDSLQKMAGPQLRHVLGTMTTNRVTGILSGTLITAAVQSSTATTVMTVSFVNAGLLTLAQAISVIMGANIGTTLTAWIMSAGFSFNITDFVWPAFFIAIILIYSKKRKIIGDFIFGISFMFLGLGTLRQTGIDMDLAHNQPVLDFFASFDPHSCQTTITFLLIGSILTMCVQSSAAVMAITMILCSTGVLPIYQGIALVMGENIGTTVTSNVAALTANTQARRAAMGHMVFNIFGVLWILCVFRPFIHLVCGWVGYDDMMEKSDPHFVANAAKLSFVLAAFHTTFNLSNTFILVWFIPQIEKLVCKIIRPKKNADEDDFRLRFIQSGIMKTPEISVLEAQKEIHCFAERIQRMFGMVKELLGETNEDKFIKLYSRIEKYEGISDNMEIEIAKYLDQVSDSHLSDETKAKIRAMLREISEIESIGDSCFNIARTLNRRFKGKEDFITSQYEHMHQMMELTDNALTQMNITLVGHKGDNDANLSFNIENEINNYRNQLKSQNINDVNNHLYTYAIGTMYMDIIQECEKLGDYVVNVVEARMGVRQHEA
;
A
#
# COMPACT_ATOMS: atom_id res chain seq x y z
N MET A 1 -36.77 6.95 -24.33
CA MET A 1 -35.41 7.53 -24.20
C MET A 1 -34.63 7.22 -25.47
N SER A 2 -34.05 8.23 -26.14
CA SER A 2 -33.23 7.98 -27.33
C SER A 2 -31.95 7.28 -26.94
N ILE A 3 -31.52 6.27 -27.70
CA ILE A 3 -30.26 5.55 -27.47
C ILE A 3 -29.04 6.49 -27.41
N TRP A 4 -29.12 7.62 -28.12
CA TRP A 4 -28.07 8.65 -28.13
C TRP A 4 -27.95 9.39 -26.79
N ILE A 5 -29.06 9.63 -26.08
CA ILE A 5 -29.03 10.24 -24.75
C ILE A 5 -28.35 9.30 -23.74
N PHE A 6 -28.59 8.00 -23.85
CA PHE A 6 -27.92 6.99 -23.03
C PHE A 6 -26.40 6.97 -23.25
N PHE A 7 -25.95 6.95 -24.51
CA PHE A 7 -24.53 7.03 -24.83
C PHE A 7 -23.90 8.35 -24.38
N ARG A 8 -24.61 9.47 -24.47
CA ARG A 8 -24.16 10.77 -24.00
C ARG A 8 -24.00 10.80 -22.48
N LEU A 9 -24.89 10.14 -21.73
CA LEU A 9 -24.81 10.00 -20.27
C LEU A 9 -23.57 9.21 -19.87
N ILE A 10 -23.36 8.03 -20.47
CA ILE A 10 -22.17 7.21 -20.20
C ILE A 10 -20.89 7.92 -20.62
N GLY A 11 -20.88 8.57 -21.78
CA GLY A 11 -19.74 9.35 -22.27
C GLY A 11 -19.39 10.52 -21.36
N ALA A 12 -20.37 11.25 -20.85
CA ALA A 12 -20.18 12.35 -19.92
C ALA A 12 -19.61 11.85 -18.58
N LEU A 13 -20.12 10.72 -18.07
CA LEU A 13 -19.61 10.07 -16.86
C LEU A 13 -18.16 9.58 -17.06
N ALA A 14 -17.87 8.96 -18.20
CA ALA A 14 -16.53 8.53 -18.54
C ALA A 14 -15.55 9.72 -18.62
N LEU A 15 -15.98 10.83 -19.22
CA LEU A 15 -15.17 12.05 -19.30
C LEU A 15 -14.91 12.66 -17.90
N LEU A 16 -15.93 12.71 -17.05
CA LEU A 16 -15.81 13.13 -15.66
C LEU A 16 -14.80 12.27 -14.90
N MET A 17 -14.94 10.95 -14.98
CA MET A 17 -14.02 10.01 -14.32
C MET A 17 -12.59 10.11 -14.86
N PHE A 18 -12.42 10.24 -16.17
CA PHE A 18 -11.11 10.42 -16.78
C PHE A 18 -10.46 11.74 -16.34
N GLY A 19 -11.23 12.84 -16.33
CA GLY A 19 -10.77 14.14 -15.85
C GLY A 19 -10.32 14.10 -14.39
N MET A 20 -11.12 13.52 -13.51
CA MET A 20 -10.76 13.33 -12.09
C MET A 20 -9.52 12.46 -11.93
N LYS A 21 -9.39 11.37 -12.67
CA LYS A 21 -8.22 10.50 -12.64
C LYS A 21 -6.96 11.25 -13.08
N THR A 22 -7.01 11.93 -14.22
CA THR A 22 -5.88 12.71 -14.76
C THR A 22 -5.44 13.81 -13.80
N MET A 23 -6.39 14.52 -13.19
CA MET A 23 -6.15 15.52 -12.17
C MET A 23 -5.46 14.92 -10.94
N SER A 24 -6.01 13.83 -10.40
CA SER A 24 -5.48 13.11 -9.24
C SER A 24 -4.06 12.58 -9.49
N ASP A 25 -3.83 11.91 -10.63
CA ASP A 25 -2.52 11.37 -11.00
C ASP A 25 -1.46 12.49 -11.14
N SER A 26 -1.86 13.64 -11.67
CA SER A 26 -0.97 14.80 -11.81
C SER A 26 -0.63 15.42 -10.44
N LEU A 27 -1.61 15.54 -9.56
CA LEU A 27 -1.39 16.01 -8.18
C LEU A 27 -0.50 15.06 -7.38
N GLN A 28 -0.70 13.75 -7.52
CA GLN A 28 0.17 12.74 -6.91
C GLN A 28 1.63 12.86 -7.40
N LYS A 29 1.84 13.05 -8.71
CA LYS A 29 3.18 13.26 -9.27
C LYS A 29 3.85 14.54 -8.77
N MET A 30 3.08 15.63 -8.60
CA MET A 30 3.61 16.90 -8.08
C MET A 30 3.95 16.82 -6.59
N ALA A 31 3.13 16.14 -5.81
CA ALA A 31 3.19 16.15 -4.35
C ALA A 31 3.89 14.90 -3.75
N GLY A 32 4.29 13.91 -4.57
CA GLY A 32 4.74 12.59 -4.11
C GLY A 32 5.80 12.59 -3.00
N PRO A 33 6.92 13.31 -3.11
CA PRO A 33 7.92 13.37 -2.04
C PRO A 33 7.40 14.05 -0.77
N GLN A 34 6.60 15.11 -0.91
CA GLN A 34 6.04 15.87 0.20
C GLN A 34 4.95 15.08 0.93
N LEU A 35 4.13 14.29 0.21
CA LEU A 35 3.09 13.44 0.80
C LEU A 35 3.70 12.39 1.74
N ARG A 36 4.86 11.82 1.37
CA ARG A 36 5.59 10.88 2.22
C ARG A 36 6.10 11.56 3.49
N HIS A 37 6.71 12.73 3.35
CA HIS A 37 7.21 13.50 4.49
C HIS A 37 6.08 13.83 5.46
N VAL A 38 4.93 14.26 4.94
CA VAL A 38 3.72 14.53 5.75
C VAL A 38 3.24 13.28 6.47
N LEU A 39 3.12 12.13 5.79
CA LEU A 39 2.69 10.88 6.43
C LEU A 39 3.70 10.37 7.46
N GLY A 40 4.99 10.43 7.17
CA GLY A 40 6.02 9.89 8.06
C GLY A 40 6.31 10.76 9.29
N THR A 41 6.22 12.10 9.17
CA THR A 41 6.61 13.03 10.23
C THR A 41 5.43 13.64 10.98
N MET A 42 4.28 13.84 10.32
CA MET A 42 3.13 14.53 10.90
C MET A 42 2.08 13.60 11.53
N THR A 43 2.28 12.27 11.51
CA THR A 43 1.33 11.30 12.11
C THR A 43 1.65 10.92 13.55
N THR A 44 2.31 11.81 14.30
CA THR A 44 2.77 11.54 15.67
C THR A 44 1.65 11.33 16.67
N ASN A 45 0.48 11.93 16.44
CA ASN A 45 -0.70 11.78 17.28
C ASN A 45 -1.99 11.70 16.44
N ARG A 46 -3.12 11.41 17.09
CA ARG A 46 -4.42 11.20 16.42
C ARG A 46 -4.87 12.44 15.64
N VAL A 47 -4.71 13.63 16.19
CA VAL A 47 -5.14 14.89 15.56
C VAL A 47 -4.30 15.18 14.33
N THR A 48 -2.98 15.10 14.46
CA THR A 48 -2.07 15.31 13.32
C THR A 48 -2.25 14.23 12.25
N GLY A 49 -2.55 12.99 12.62
CA GLY A 49 -2.92 11.93 11.67
C GLY A 49 -4.18 12.26 10.87
N ILE A 50 -5.25 12.73 11.54
CA ILE A 50 -6.48 13.18 10.88
C ILE A 50 -6.20 14.37 9.94
N LEU A 51 -5.47 15.38 10.40
CA LEU A 51 -5.11 16.53 9.58
C LEU A 51 -4.28 16.12 8.35
N SER A 52 -3.29 15.24 8.53
CA SER A 52 -2.48 14.71 7.42
C SER A 52 -3.34 13.97 6.41
N GLY A 53 -4.22 13.07 6.85
CA GLY A 53 -5.16 12.36 5.97
C GLY A 53 -6.10 13.30 5.22
N THR A 54 -6.61 14.34 5.89
CA THR A 54 -7.47 15.35 5.29
C THR A 54 -6.73 16.14 4.20
N LEU A 55 -5.53 16.64 4.52
CA LEU A 55 -4.71 17.44 3.59
C LEU A 55 -4.29 16.61 2.37
N ILE A 56 -3.82 15.38 2.60
CA ILE A 56 -3.39 14.50 1.52
C ILE A 56 -4.56 14.18 0.59
N THR A 57 -5.71 13.79 1.14
CA THR A 57 -6.89 13.46 0.33
C THR A 57 -7.45 14.67 -0.39
N ALA A 58 -7.48 15.83 0.25
CA ALA A 58 -7.88 17.08 -0.39
C ALA A 58 -6.93 17.48 -1.53
N ALA A 59 -5.62 17.28 -1.35
CA ALA A 59 -4.62 17.55 -2.39
C ALA A 59 -4.69 16.53 -3.53
N VAL A 60 -4.79 15.23 -3.21
CA VAL A 60 -4.80 14.13 -4.21
C VAL A 60 -6.18 13.94 -4.84
N GLN A 61 -7.26 14.45 -4.21
CA GLN A 61 -8.66 14.27 -4.64
C GLN A 61 -9.08 12.79 -4.76
N SER A 62 -8.45 11.92 -3.96
CA SER A 62 -8.74 10.48 -3.97
C SER A 62 -8.52 9.86 -2.59
N SER A 63 -9.62 9.56 -1.88
CA SER A 63 -9.57 8.83 -0.60
C SER A 63 -9.10 7.39 -0.77
N THR A 64 -9.45 6.76 -1.90
CA THR A 64 -8.97 5.40 -2.21
C THR A 64 -7.45 5.39 -2.31
N ALA A 65 -6.85 6.34 -3.06
CA ALA A 65 -5.39 6.45 -3.16
C ALA A 65 -4.74 6.69 -1.78
N THR A 66 -5.29 7.62 -0.98
CA THR A 66 -4.78 7.90 0.37
C THR A 66 -4.91 6.70 1.30
N THR A 67 -6.02 5.98 1.26
CA THR A 67 -6.24 4.79 2.09
C THR A 67 -5.32 3.64 1.68
N VAL A 68 -5.19 3.36 0.37
CA VAL A 68 -4.27 2.33 -0.14
C VAL A 68 -2.82 2.68 0.21
N MET A 69 -2.42 3.94 0.07
CA MET A 69 -1.10 4.42 0.52
C MET A 69 -0.92 4.19 2.02
N THR A 70 -1.89 4.54 2.85
CA THR A 70 -1.84 4.32 4.30
C THR A 70 -1.73 2.83 4.64
N VAL A 71 -2.48 1.96 3.98
CA VAL A 71 -2.40 0.49 4.11
C VAL A 71 -1.00 0.00 3.73
N SER A 72 -0.40 0.53 2.66
CA SER A 72 0.97 0.21 2.25
C SER A 72 2.01 0.66 3.28
N PHE A 73 1.85 1.86 3.89
CA PHE A 73 2.72 2.30 4.99
C PHE A 73 2.61 1.41 6.24
N VAL A 74 1.41 0.93 6.57
CA VAL A 74 1.23 -0.07 7.64
C VAL A 74 1.89 -1.39 7.27
N ASN A 75 1.72 -1.85 6.03
CA ASN A 75 2.36 -3.06 5.51
C ASN A 75 3.88 -2.95 5.60
N ALA A 76 4.41 -1.78 5.25
CA ALA A 76 5.82 -1.45 5.40
C ALA A 76 6.25 -1.16 6.86
N GLY A 77 5.35 -1.23 7.87
CA GLY A 77 5.63 -0.95 9.28
C GLY A 77 6.09 0.49 9.56
N LEU A 78 5.78 1.42 8.66
CA LEU A 78 6.08 2.85 8.82
C LEU A 78 5.00 3.57 9.63
N LEU A 79 3.79 3.01 9.69
CA LEU A 79 2.68 3.50 10.49
C LEU A 79 2.16 2.38 11.40
N THR A 80 1.84 2.76 12.63
CA THR A 80 1.07 1.90 13.53
C THR A 80 -0.38 1.81 13.08
N LEU A 81 -1.11 0.79 13.52
CA LEU A 81 -2.53 0.64 13.21
C LEU A 81 -3.36 1.84 13.68
N ALA A 82 -3.09 2.36 14.88
CA ALA A 82 -3.77 3.53 15.42
C ALA A 82 -3.53 4.82 14.59
N GLN A 83 -2.29 5.02 14.14
CA GLN A 83 -1.95 6.13 13.23
C GLN A 83 -2.68 6.00 11.89
N ALA A 84 -2.68 4.80 11.31
CA ALA A 84 -3.37 4.53 10.06
C ALA A 84 -4.88 4.80 10.15
N ILE A 85 -5.54 4.34 11.22
CA ILE A 85 -6.97 4.62 11.47
C ILE A 85 -7.20 6.13 11.51
N SER A 86 -6.32 6.90 12.18
CA SER A 86 -6.42 8.37 12.25
C SER A 86 -6.30 9.02 10.87
N VAL A 87 -5.34 8.59 10.05
CA VAL A 87 -5.15 9.09 8.67
C VAL A 87 -6.38 8.76 7.81
N ILE A 88 -6.92 7.56 7.93
CA ILE A 88 -8.11 7.12 7.19
C ILE A 88 -9.35 7.93 7.59
N MET A 89 -9.53 8.25 8.88
CA MET A 89 -10.57 9.17 9.33
C MET A 89 -10.45 10.54 8.66
N GLY A 90 -9.23 11.08 8.59
CA GLY A 90 -8.93 12.33 7.88
C GLY A 90 -9.19 12.22 6.37
N ALA A 91 -8.85 11.10 5.75
CA ALA A 91 -9.09 10.87 4.33
C ALA A 91 -10.59 10.97 3.98
N ASN A 92 -11.48 10.47 4.82
CA ASN A 92 -12.93 10.64 4.64
C ASN A 92 -13.36 12.11 4.69
N ILE A 93 -12.78 12.92 5.57
CA ILE A 93 -13.03 14.38 5.60
C ILE A 93 -12.52 15.02 4.31
N GLY A 94 -11.29 14.71 3.87
CA GLY A 94 -10.68 15.25 2.65
C GLY A 94 -11.49 14.98 1.38
N THR A 95 -12.18 13.84 1.31
CA THR A 95 -13.06 13.48 0.18
C THR A 95 -14.22 14.46 0.02
N THR A 96 -14.66 15.09 1.09
CA THR A 96 -15.81 16.02 1.04
C THR A 96 -15.51 17.25 0.19
N LEU A 97 -14.24 17.65 0.04
CA LEU A 97 -13.85 18.74 -0.84
C LEU A 97 -14.24 18.47 -2.30
N THR A 98 -14.15 17.20 -2.77
CA THR A 98 -14.59 16.81 -4.10
C THR A 98 -16.09 17.11 -4.30
N ALA A 99 -16.92 16.83 -3.30
CA ALA A 99 -18.35 17.12 -3.36
C ALA A 99 -18.61 18.64 -3.47
N TRP A 100 -17.84 19.49 -2.78
CA TRP A 100 -17.94 20.95 -2.90
C TRP A 100 -17.51 21.45 -4.27
N ILE A 101 -16.41 20.93 -4.83
CA ILE A 101 -15.96 21.27 -6.19
C ILE A 101 -17.02 20.92 -7.22
N MET A 102 -17.65 19.74 -7.10
CA MET A 102 -18.73 19.33 -7.99
C MET A 102 -19.96 20.20 -7.80
N SER A 103 -20.37 20.46 -6.56
CA SER A 103 -21.52 21.33 -6.27
C SER A 103 -21.33 22.75 -6.84
N ALA A 104 -20.12 23.31 -6.71
CA ALA A 104 -19.78 24.57 -7.37
C ALA A 104 -19.88 24.47 -8.90
N GLY A 105 -19.38 23.38 -9.49
CA GLY A 105 -19.48 23.13 -10.94
C GLY A 105 -20.91 22.97 -11.45
N PHE A 106 -21.84 22.49 -10.60
CA PHE A 106 -23.27 22.44 -10.93
C PHE A 106 -23.93 23.82 -10.83
N SER A 107 -23.51 24.66 -9.92
CA SER A 107 -24.18 25.94 -9.61
C SER A 107 -23.66 27.09 -10.46
N PHE A 108 -22.38 27.08 -10.82
CA PHE A 108 -21.75 28.09 -11.66
C PHE A 108 -21.58 27.60 -13.09
N ASN A 109 -21.68 28.50 -14.07
CA ASN A 109 -21.46 28.16 -15.48
C ASN A 109 -19.94 28.12 -15.78
N ILE A 110 -19.25 27.14 -15.17
CA ILE A 110 -17.78 26.98 -15.26
C ILE A 110 -17.35 26.52 -16.68
N THR A 111 -18.29 26.01 -17.48
CA THR A 111 -18.00 25.48 -18.81
C THR A 111 -17.31 26.50 -19.73
N ASP A 112 -17.57 27.80 -19.56
CA ASP A 112 -16.94 28.86 -20.37
C ASP A 112 -15.44 29.01 -20.06
N PHE A 113 -15.00 28.70 -18.84
CA PHE A 113 -13.61 28.74 -18.43
C PHE A 113 -12.81 27.50 -18.88
N VAL A 114 -13.49 26.42 -19.26
CA VAL A 114 -12.85 25.19 -19.70
C VAL A 114 -12.08 25.38 -21.00
N TRP A 115 -12.59 26.17 -21.93
CA TRP A 115 -11.95 26.39 -23.22
C TRP A 115 -10.61 27.13 -23.13
N PRO A 116 -10.48 28.27 -22.42
CA PRO A 116 -9.19 28.88 -22.15
C PRO A 116 -8.24 27.97 -21.39
N ALA A 117 -8.75 27.18 -20.44
CA ALA A 117 -7.95 26.24 -19.67
C ALA A 117 -7.35 25.14 -20.56
N PHE A 118 -8.09 24.59 -21.52
CA PHE A 118 -7.55 23.65 -22.51
C PHE A 118 -6.43 24.26 -23.33
N PHE A 119 -6.59 25.53 -23.77
CA PHE A 119 -5.55 26.22 -24.53
C PHE A 119 -4.26 26.40 -23.72
N ILE A 120 -4.36 26.78 -22.45
CA ILE A 120 -3.20 26.89 -21.54
C ILE A 120 -2.59 25.51 -21.30
N ALA A 121 -3.40 24.49 -21.05
CA ALA A 121 -2.96 23.14 -20.77
C ALA A 121 -2.15 22.55 -21.92
N ILE A 122 -2.59 22.72 -23.19
CA ILE A 122 -1.86 22.20 -24.36
C ILE A 122 -0.48 22.82 -24.48
N ILE A 123 -0.33 24.12 -24.23
CA ILE A 123 0.96 24.81 -24.26
C ILE A 123 1.90 24.24 -23.18
N LEU A 124 1.37 23.99 -21.99
CA LEU A 124 2.16 23.49 -20.86
C LEU A 124 2.58 22.03 -21.04
N ILE A 125 1.75 21.17 -21.66
CA ILE A 125 2.06 19.76 -21.92
C ILE A 125 3.30 19.60 -22.82
N TYR A 126 3.46 20.47 -23.83
CA TYR A 126 4.64 20.46 -24.70
C TYR A 126 5.90 21.02 -24.03
N SER A 127 5.80 21.60 -22.84
CA SER A 127 6.94 22.05 -22.05
C SER A 127 7.48 20.92 -21.18
N LYS A 128 8.72 20.46 -21.39
CA LYS A 128 9.37 19.39 -20.61
C LYS A 128 9.32 19.63 -19.08
N LYS A 129 9.41 20.89 -18.63
CA LYS A 129 9.42 21.26 -17.20
C LYS A 129 8.02 21.42 -16.58
N ARG A 130 6.98 21.69 -17.40
CA ARG A 130 5.63 22.03 -16.90
C ARG A 130 4.55 21.05 -17.36
N LYS A 131 4.93 19.91 -17.94
CA LYS A 131 4.01 18.89 -18.45
C LYS A 131 2.99 18.47 -17.40
N ILE A 132 3.42 18.20 -16.16
CA ILE A 132 2.54 17.72 -15.07
C ILE A 132 1.49 18.78 -14.72
N ILE A 133 1.85 20.08 -14.77
CA ILE A 133 0.88 21.18 -14.57
C ILE A 133 -0.12 21.22 -15.72
N GLY A 134 0.34 21.01 -16.95
CA GLY A 134 -0.53 20.89 -18.12
C GLY A 134 -1.52 19.73 -17.99
N ASP A 135 -1.05 18.55 -17.59
CA ASP A 135 -1.89 17.37 -17.33
C ASP A 135 -2.92 17.65 -16.24
N PHE A 136 -2.54 18.35 -15.17
CA PHE A 136 -3.45 18.77 -14.09
C PHE A 136 -4.58 19.68 -14.60
N ILE A 137 -4.23 20.72 -15.40
CA ILE A 137 -5.22 21.65 -15.97
C ILE A 137 -6.14 20.91 -16.95
N PHE A 138 -5.60 19.97 -17.75
CA PHE A 138 -6.42 19.10 -18.61
C PHE A 138 -7.41 18.27 -17.78
N GLY A 139 -6.93 17.66 -16.70
CA GLY A 139 -7.76 16.87 -15.80
C GLY A 139 -8.95 17.65 -15.25
N ILE A 140 -8.72 18.84 -14.70
CA ILE A 140 -9.78 19.74 -14.21
C ILE A 140 -10.72 20.15 -15.36
N SER A 141 -10.19 20.47 -16.53
CA SER A 141 -10.99 20.89 -17.67
C SER A 141 -11.92 19.76 -18.15
N PHE A 142 -11.41 18.54 -18.28
CA PHE A 142 -12.24 17.37 -18.60
C PHE A 142 -13.26 17.05 -17.53
N MET A 143 -12.90 17.20 -16.25
CA MET A 143 -13.81 17.00 -15.14
C MET A 143 -15.03 17.96 -15.25
N PHE A 144 -14.78 19.26 -15.42
CA PHE A 144 -15.86 20.25 -15.53
C PHE A 144 -16.65 20.12 -16.84
N LEU A 145 -16.00 19.78 -17.96
CA LEU A 145 -16.69 19.51 -19.21
C LEU A 145 -17.60 18.27 -19.09
N GLY A 146 -17.11 17.19 -18.46
CA GLY A 146 -17.87 15.99 -18.17
C GLY A 146 -19.07 16.31 -17.26
N LEU A 147 -18.84 17.10 -16.20
CA LEU A 147 -19.89 17.51 -15.25
C LEU A 147 -20.96 18.38 -15.94
N GLY A 148 -20.57 19.35 -16.75
CA GLY A 148 -21.50 20.19 -17.52
C GLY A 148 -22.30 19.40 -18.53
N THR A 149 -21.65 18.47 -19.26
CA THR A 149 -22.32 17.58 -20.22
C THR A 149 -23.27 16.63 -19.50
N LEU A 150 -22.89 16.12 -18.34
CA LEU A 150 -23.69 15.23 -17.51
C LEU A 150 -24.95 15.95 -17.01
N ARG A 151 -24.80 17.20 -16.52
CA ARG A 151 -25.91 18.07 -16.11
C ARG A 151 -26.87 18.33 -17.28
N GLN A 152 -26.34 18.75 -18.44
CA GLN A 152 -27.18 19.01 -19.62
C GLN A 152 -27.90 17.76 -20.09
N THR A 153 -27.23 16.60 -20.07
CA THR A 153 -27.86 15.32 -20.43
C THR A 153 -28.98 14.96 -19.44
N GLY A 154 -28.79 15.21 -18.14
CA GLY A 154 -29.86 15.02 -17.13
C GLY A 154 -31.10 15.87 -17.41
N ILE A 155 -30.91 17.12 -17.84
CA ILE A 155 -32.02 18.00 -18.26
C ILE A 155 -32.67 17.48 -19.55
N ASP A 156 -31.87 17.11 -20.56
CA ASP A 156 -32.32 16.60 -21.85
C ASP A 156 -33.07 15.26 -21.73
N MET A 157 -32.80 14.49 -20.67
CA MET A 157 -33.55 13.25 -20.35
C MET A 157 -35.00 13.49 -19.93
N ASP A 158 -35.27 14.71 -19.48
CA ASP A 158 -36.60 15.14 -19.01
C ASP A 158 -37.29 14.12 -18.08
N LEU A 159 -36.45 13.57 -17.15
CA LEU A 159 -36.91 12.52 -16.23
C LEU A 159 -37.99 13.01 -15.28
N ALA A 160 -38.05 14.32 -15.02
CA ALA A 160 -39.06 14.95 -14.17
C ALA A 160 -40.49 14.90 -14.78
N HIS A 161 -40.60 14.68 -16.10
CA HIS A 161 -41.90 14.51 -16.78
C HIS A 161 -42.10 13.07 -17.29
N ASN A 162 -41.18 12.17 -17.00
CA ASN A 162 -41.31 10.76 -17.40
C ASN A 162 -42.10 9.98 -16.35
N GLN A 163 -43.38 9.76 -16.62
CA GLN A 163 -44.34 9.15 -15.68
C GLN A 163 -43.86 7.80 -15.13
N PRO A 164 -43.32 6.84 -15.92
CA PRO A 164 -42.77 5.58 -15.39
C PRO A 164 -41.65 5.76 -14.38
N VAL A 165 -40.78 6.77 -14.56
CA VAL A 165 -39.70 7.09 -13.64
C VAL A 165 -40.22 7.72 -12.36
N LEU A 166 -41.19 8.64 -12.49
CA LEU A 166 -41.83 9.27 -11.34
C LEU A 166 -42.59 8.23 -10.51
N ASP A 167 -43.35 7.33 -11.16
CA ASP A 167 -44.10 6.26 -10.49
C ASP A 167 -43.15 5.29 -9.75
N PHE A 168 -42.01 4.97 -10.35
CA PHE A 168 -41.00 4.15 -9.71
C PHE A 168 -40.47 4.80 -8.42
N PHE A 169 -40.07 6.07 -8.45
CA PHE A 169 -39.59 6.75 -7.25
C PHE A 169 -40.71 7.05 -6.25
N ALA A 170 -41.93 7.31 -6.73
CA ALA A 170 -43.11 7.51 -5.88
C ALA A 170 -43.56 6.23 -5.15
N SER A 171 -43.19 5.05 -5.67
CA SER A 171 -43.46 3.78 -4.98
C SER A 171 -42.67 3.62 -3.67
N PHE A 172 -41.63 4.42 -3.49
CA PHE A 172 -40.81 4.44 -2.26
C PHE A 172 -41.27 5.60 -1.38
N ASP A 173 -41.83 5.30 -0.22
CA ASP A 173 -42.11 6.33 0.79
C ASP A 173 -40.81 6.97 1.29
N PRO A 174 -40.55 8.28 1.01
CA PRO A 174 -39.30 8.98 1.44
C PRO A 174 -39.11 8.99 2.95
N HIS A 175 -40.20 8.71 3.70
CA HIS A 175 -40.22 8.72 5.15
C HIS A 175 -40.04 7.35 5.77
N SER A 176 -40.00 6.29 4.98
CA SER A 176 -39.79 4.92 5.46
C SER A 176 -38.31 4.61 5.73
N CYS A 177 -38.04 3.97 6.86
CA CYS A 177 -36.71 3.43 7.17
C CYS A 177 -36.26 2.37 6.13
N GLN A 178 -37.23 1.57 5.61
CA GLN A 178 -36.94 0.58 4.57
C GLN A 178 -36.45 1.25 3.29
N THR A 179 -37.04 2.36 2.87
CA THR A 179 -36.61 3.15 1.71
C THR A 179 -35.18 3.66 1.93
N THR A 180 -34.91 4.24 3.09
CA THR A 180 -33.58 4.75 3.44
C THR A 180 -32.52 3.63 3.35
N ILE A 181 -32.78 2.45 3.91
CA ILE A 181 -31.87 1.30 3.85
C ILE A 181 -31.70 0.81 2.39
N THR A 182 -32.78 0.77 1.61
CA THR A 182 -32.71 0.35 0.20
C THR A 182 -31.79 1.26 -0.61
N PHE A 183 -31.97 2.59 -0.52
CA PHE A 183 -31.10 3.54 -1.23
C PHE A 183 -29.66 3.55 -0.71
N LEU A 184 -29.46 3.35 0.57
CA LEU A 184 -28.13 3.15 1.16
C LEU A 184 -27.44 1.93 0.55
N LEU A 185 -28.13 0.80 0.44
CA LEU A 185 -27.58 -0.40 -0.19
C LEU A 185 -27.31 -0.20 -1.68
N ILE A 186 -28.20 0.48 -2.40
CA ILE A 186 -28.00 0.84 -3.82
C ILE A 186 -26.72 1.70 -3.95
N GLY A 187 -26.56 2.73 -3.14
CA GLY A 187 -25.36 3.59 -3.15
C GLY A 187 -24.07 2.80 -2.85
N SER A 188 -24.14 1.87 -1.89
CA SER A 188 -22.99 1.01 -1.54
C SER A 188 -22.60 0.09 -2.70
N ILE A 189 -23.57 -0.59 -3.31
CA ILE A 189 -23.35 -1.51 -4.44
C ILE A 189 -22.85 -0.73 -5.67
N LEU A 190 -23.48 0.41 -5.97
CA LEU A 190 -23.10 1.23 -7.10
C LEU A 190 -21.66 1.74 -6.97
N THR A 191 -21.27 2.23 -5.78
CA THR A 191 -19.92 2.69 -5.54
C THR A 191 -18.90 1.54 -5.59
N MET A 192 -19.26 0.38 -5.07
CA MET A 192 -18.43 -0.83 -5.17
C MET A 192 -18.20 -1.24 -6.63
N CYS A 193 -19.23 -1.18 -7.48
CA CYS A 193 -19.14 -1.55 -8.90
C CYS A 193 -18.37 -0.51 -9.73
N VAL A 194 -18.68 0.78 -9.53
CA VAL A 194 -18.06 1.90 -10.26
C VAL A 194 -16.64 2.21 -9.74
N GLN A 195 -16.35 1.85 -8.49
CA GLN A 195 -15.11 2.14 -7.77
C GLN A 195 -14.77 3.65 -7.70
N SER A 196 -15.79 4.49 -7.75
CA SER A 196 -15.68 5.94 -7.69
C SER A 196 -16.87 6.55 -6.95
N SER A 197 -16.66 6.96 -5.70
CA SER A 197 -17.67 7.69 -4.93
C SER A 197 -18.01 9.03 -5.57
N ALA A 198 -17.02 9.73 -6.14
CA ALA A 198 -17.27 10.99 -6.83
C ALA A 198 -18.19 10.85 -8.05
N ALA A 199 -18.09 9.76 -8.82
CA ALA A 199 -18.99 9.49 -9.94
C ALA A 199 -20.43 9.23 -9.46
N VAL A 200 -20.59 8.47 -8.38
CA VAL A 200 -21.91 8.19 -7.78
C VAL A 200 -22.51 9.46 -7.17
N MET A 201 -21.69 10.27 -6.48
CA MET A 201 -22.08 11.59 -5.99
C MET A 201 -22.58 12.51 -7.11
N ALA A 202 -21.89 12.57 -8.27
CA ALA A 202 -22.32 13.38 -9.41
C ALA A 202 -23.68 12.92 -9.95
N ILE A 203 -23.90 11.61 -10.08
CA ILE A 203 -25.20 11.05 -10.50
C ILE A 203 -26.27 11.42 -9.47
N THR A 204 -25.99 11.25 -8.18
CA THR A 204 -26.93 11.60 -7.10
C THR A 204 -27.29 13.08 -7.14
N MET A 205 -26.29 13.97 -7.33
CA MET A 205 -26.51 15.42 -7.45
C MET A 205 -27.43 15.76 -8.63
N ILE A 206 -27.26 15.09 -9.78
CA ILE A 206 -28.12 15.31 -10.95
C ILE A 206 -29.53 14.85 -10.66
N LEU A 207 -29.74 13.62 -10.19
CA LEU A 207 -31.06 13.07 -9.91
C LEU A 207 -31.83 13.90 -8.88
N CYS A 208 -31.13 14.45 -7.88
CA CYS A 208 -31.71 15.36 -6.91
C CYS A 208 -32.04 16.73 -7.55
N SER A 209 -31.08 17.34 -8.28
CA SER A 209 -31.27 18.67 -8.87
C SER A 209 -32.32 18.71 -9.97
N THR A 210 -32.59 17.59 -10.65
CA THR A 210 -33.68 17.46 -11.63
C THR A 210 -35.03 17.16 -10.98
N GLY A 211 -35.08 17.03 -9.64
CA GLY A 211 -36.33 16.76 -8.91
C GLY A 211 -36.86 15.32 -9.04
N VAL A 212 -36.07 14.42 -9.60
CA VAL A 212 -36.38 12.99 -9.77
C VAL A 212 -36.24 12.24 -8.46
N LEU A 213 -35.11 12.50 -7.75
CA LEU A 213 -34.78 11.83 -6.50
C LEU A 213 -34.97 12.78 -5.32
N PRO A 214 -35.86 12.43 -4.37
CA PRO A 214 -36.04 13.20 -3.14
C PRO A 214 -34.71 13.28 -2.33
N ILE A 215 -34.51 14.39 -1.60
CA ILE A 215 -33.26 14.64 -0.86
C ILE A 215 -32.93 13.57 0.15
N TYR A 216 -33.91 13.01 0.86
CA TYR A 216 -33.70 11.93 1.83
C TYR A 216 -33.13 10.66 1.20
N GLN A 217 -33.60 10.31 0.00
CA GLN A 217 -33.08 9.17 -0.76
C GLN A 217 -31.71 9.48 -1.34
N GLY A 218 -31.47 10.71 -1.82
CA GLY A 218 -30.13 11.16 -2.27
C GLY A 218 -29.09 11.10 -1.16
N ILE A 219 -29.45 11.52 0.04
CA ILE A 219 -28.57 11.43 1.22
C ILE A 219 -28.32 9.97 1.61
N ALA A 220 -29.33 9.10 1.50
CA ALA A 220 -29.13 7.66 1.75
C ALA A 220 -28.14 7.04 0.76
N LEU A 221 -28.18 7.43 -0.54
CA LEU A 221 -27.17 7.05 -1.53
C LEU A 221 -25.77 7.50 -1.11
N VAL A 222 -25.60 8.77 -0.69
CA VAL A 222 -24.31 9.33 -0.23
C VAL A 222 -23.77 8.57 1.00
N MET A 223 -24.64 8.19 1.94
CA MET A 223 -24.24 7.33 3.05
C MET A 223 -23.74 5.96 2.56
N GLY A 224 -24.43 5.40 1.57
CA GLY A 224 -24.03 4.15 0.92
C GLY A 224 -22.68 4.25 0.22
N GLU A 225 -22.39 5.38 -0.45
CA GLU A 225 -21.10 5.63 -1.10
C GLU A 225 -19.91 5.48 -0.13
N ASN A 226 -20.05 6.00 1.09
CA ASN A 226 -19.01 5.90 2.11
C ASN A 226 -18.72 4.43 2.49
N ILE A 227 -19.74 3.57 2.57
CA ILE A 227 -19.55 2.13 2.81
C ILE A 227 -18.93 1.47 1.57
N GLY A 228 -19.47 1.75 0.37
CA GLY A 228 -18.99 1.15 -0.88
C GLY A 228 -17.50 1.39 -1.15
N THR A 229 -17.02 2.58 -0.84
CA THR A 229 -15.60 2.96 -0.98
C THR A 229 -14.68 2.08 -0.10
N THR A 230 -15.15 1.60 1.06
CA THR A 230 -14.33 0.78 1.95
C THR A 230 -14.04 -0.62 1.39
N VAL A 231 -14.90 -1.12 0.51
CA VAL A 231 -14.72 -2.44 -0.12
C VAL A 231 -13.46 -2.44 -0.98
N THR A 232 -13.20 -1.38 -1.75
CA THR A 232 -12.00 -1.24 -2.58
C THR A 232 -10.72 -1.35 -1.75
N SER A 233 -10.68 -0.66 -0.59
CA SER A 233 -9.53 -0.72 0.33
C SER A 233 -9.32 -2.11 0.91
N ASN A 234 -10.41 -2.82 1.25
CA ASN A 234 -10.33 -4.18 1.79
C ASN A 234 -9.89 -5.19 0.73
N VAL A 235 -10.36 -5.05 -0.51
CA VAL A 235 -9.90 -5.88 -1.64
C VAL A 235 -8.41 -5.65 -1.89
N ALA A 236 -7.96 -4.40 -1.92
CA ALA A 236 -6.54 -4.07 -2.07
C ALA A 236 -5.67 -4.65 -0.95
N ALA A 237 -6.21 -4.78 0.26
CA ALA A 237 -5.48 -5.31 1.42
C ALA A 237 -5.50 -6.84 1.54
N LEU A 238 -6.21 -7.59 0.66
CA LEU A 238 -6.37 -9.05 0.80
C LEU A 238 -5.03 -9.80 0.82
N THR A 239 -4.07 -9.33 0.02
CA THR A 239 -2.73 -9.92 -0.09
C THR A 239 -1.72 -9.33 0.90
N ALA A 240 -2.09 -8.24 1.62
CA ALA A 240 -1.25 -7.54 2.57
C ALA A 240 -1.08 -8.32 3.89
N ASN A 241 -0.10 -7.88 4.70
CA ASN A 241 0.12 -8.43 6.04
C ASN A 241 -1.10 -8.19 6.96
N THR A 242 -1.09 -8.85 8.12
CA THR A 242 -2.21 -8.79 9.07
C THR A 242 -2.53 -7.37 9.54
N GLN A 243 -1.52 -6.52 9.74
CA GLN A 243 -1.72 -5.14 10.22
C GLN A 243 -2.34 -4.25 9.14
N ALA A 244 -1.89 -4.36 7.91
CA ALA A 244 -2.45 -3.66 6.75
C ALA A 244 -3.92 -4.04 6.50
N ARG A 245 -4.26 -5.34 6.61
CA ARG A 245 -5.65 -5.83 6.54
C ARG A 245 -6.51 -5.27 7.67
N ARG A 246 -5.97 -5.14 8.88
CA ARG A 246 -6.64 -4.50 10.02
C ARG A 246 -6.90 -3.02 9.77
N ALA A 247 -5.96 -2.30 9.15
CA ALA A 247 -6.15 -0.89 8.80
C ALA A 247 -7.30 -0.71 7.78
N ALA A 248 -7.36 -1.54 6.73
CA ALA A 248 -8.45 -1.54 5.76
C ALA A 248 -9.80 -1.90 6.40
N MET A 249 -9.82 -2.88 7.31
CA MET A 249 -11.03 -3.22 8.10
C MET A 249 -11.44 -2.06 9.02
N GLY A 250 -10.48 -1.32 9.58
CA GLY A 250 -10.73 -0.12 10.38
C GLY A 250 -11.50 0.96 9.58
N HIS A 251 -11.18 1.13 8.31
CA HIS A 251 -11.93 1.99 7.38
C HIS A 251 -13.40 1.58 7.26
N MET A 252 -13.64 0.27 7.08
CA MET A 252 -15.00 -0.27 7.00
C MET A 252 -15.77 -0.08 8.32
N VAL A 253 -15.17 -0.41 9.46
CA VAL A 253 -15.78 -0.23 10.79
C VAL A 253 -16.15 1.22 11.04
N PHE A 254 -15.26 2.18 10.69
CA PHE A 254 -15.50 3.60 10.83
C PHE A 254 -16.74 4.06 10.03
N ASN A 255 -16.85 3.65 8.76
CA ASN A 255 -17.97 4.05 7.91
C ASN A 255 -19.29 3.36 8.30
N ILE A 256 -19.26 2.07 8.65
CA ILE A 256 -20.46 1.35 9.13
C ILE A 256 -20.98 1.99 10.40
N PHE A 257 -20.11 2.29 11.39
CA PHE A 257 -20.53 2.96 12.61
C PHE A 257 -21.14 4.34 12.32
N GLY A 258 -20.49 5.11 11.42
CA GLY A 258 -20.99 6.41 10.99
C GLY A 258 -22.41 6.33 10.45
N VAL A 259 -22.68 5.38 9.56
CA VAL A 259 -24.00 5.15 9.00
C VAL A 259 -25.02 4.74 10.07
N LEU A 260 -24.65 3.84 10.97
CA LEU A 260 -25.56 3.34 12.02
C LEU A 260 -26.03 4.44 12.96
N TRP A 261 -25.13 5.31 13.45
CA TRP A 261 -25.57 6.38 14.36
C TRP A 261 -26.38 7.46 13.64
N ILE A 262 -26.02 7.80 12.38
CA ILE A 262 -26.82 8.75 11.58
C ILE A 262 -28.22 8.20 11.32
N LEU A 263 -28.39 6.92 11.04
CA LEU A 263 -29.73 6.32 10.87
C LEU A 263 -30.62 6.52 12.09
N CYS A 264 -30.04 6.57 13.30
CA CYS A 264 -30.81 6.86 14.52
C CYS A 264 -31.34 8.30 14.60
N VAL A 265 -30.61 9.26 13.99
CA VAL A 265 -30.94 10.69 13.99
C VAL A 265 -31.16 11.25 12.59
N PHE A 266 -31.53 10.43 11.63
CA PHE A 266 -31.50 10.70 10.20
C PHE A 266 -32.24 11.98 9.82
N ARG A 267 -33.50 12.10 10.19
CA ARG A 267 -34.32 13.27 9.84
C ARG A 267 -33.89 14.56 10.53
N PRO A 268 -33.72 14.61 11.87
CA PRO A 268 -33.29 15.84 12.53
C PRO A 268 -31.93 16.30 12.04
N PHE A 269 -31.02 15.37 11.70
CA PHE A 269 -29.72 15.72 11.17
C PHE A 269 -29.80 16.33 9.76
N ILE A 270 -30.64 15.77 8.88
CA ILE A 270 -30.85 16.33 7.54
C ILE A 270 -31.51 17.70 7.61
N HIS A 271 -32.53 17.85 8.43
CA HIS A 271 -33.22 19.13 8.61
C HIS A 271 -32.26 20.23 9.11
N LEU A 272 -31.36 19.88 10.03
CA LEU A 272 -30.31 20.79 10.49
C LEU A 272 -29.40 21.23 9.33
N VAL A 273 -28.94 20.28 8.49
CA VAL A 273 -28.07 20.58 7.34
C VAL A 273 -28.82 21.42 6.29
N CYS A 274 -30.08 21.08 6.00
CA CYS A 274 -30.94 21.87 5.11
C CYS A 274 -31.09 23.31 5.60
N GLY A 275 -31.31 23.50 6.91
CA GLY A 275 -31.39 24.83 7.53
C GLY A 275 -30.11 25.64 7.38
N TRP A 276 -28.94 25.04 7.51
CA TRP A 276 -27.65 25.74 7.30
C TRP A 276 -27.44 26.20 5.86
N VAL A 277 -27.88 25.41 4.90
CA VAL A 277 -27.77 25.75 3.46
C VAL A 277 -28.90 26.70 3.03
N GLY A 278 -29.95 26.84 3.84
CA GLY A 278 -31.15 27.60 3.52
C GLY A 278 -32.03 26.90 2.46
N TYR A 279 -32.02 25.56 2.48
CA TYR A 279 -32.90 24.72 1.68
C TYR A 279 -34.11 24.34 2.51
N ASP A 280 -35.28 24.56 1.94
CA ASP A 280 -36.56 24.15 2.55
C ASP A 280 -36.97 22.77 2.00
N ASP A 281 -36.83 21.75 2.85
CA ASP A 281 -37.13 20.35 2.52
C ASP A 281 -38.64 20.03 2.53
N MET A 282 -39.47 20.98 2.98
CA MET A 282 -40.94 20.87 3.02
C MET A 282 -41.62 21.67 1.91
N MET A 283 -40.86 22.40 1.07
CA MET A 283 -41.40 23.25 0.02
C MET A 283 -42.11 22.41 -1.07
N GLU A 284 -43.36 22.77 -1.34
CA GLU A 284 -44.12 22.10 -2.38
C GLU A 284 -43.65 22.48 -3.80
N LYS A 285 -43.82 21.56 -4.75
CA LYS A 285 -43.45 21.78 -6.18
C LYS A 285 -44.26 22.91 -6.84
N SER A 286 -45.40 23.27 -6.25
CA SER A 286 -46.27 24.37 -6.67
C SER A 286 -45.75 25.75 -6.28
N ASP A 287 -44.77 25.85 -5.36
CA ASP A 287 -44.22 27.12 -4.87
C ASP A 287 -43.42 27.82 -5.97
N PRO A 288 -43.61 29.15 -6.18
CA PRO A 288 -42.84 29.93 -7.16
C PRO A 288 -41.34 29.91 -6.94
N HIS A 289 -40.88 29.65 -5.71
CA HIS A 289 -39.46 29.60 -5.34
C HIS A 289 -38.87 28.18 -5.42
N PHE A 290 -39.67 27.17 -5.83
CA PHE A 290 -39.21 25.77 -5.86
C PHE A 290 -37.95 25.57 -6.68
N VAL A 291 -37.83 26.19 -7.87
CA VAL A 291 -36.65 26.06 -8.75
C VAL A 291 -35.40 26.64 -8.08
N ALA A 292 -35.55 27.81 -7.42
CA ALA A 292 -34.45 28.44 -6.69
C ALA A 292 -34.05 27.61 -5.48
N ASN A 293 -34.99 26.97 -4.81
CA ASN A 293 -34.72 26.06 -3.71
C ASN A 293 -34.05 24.77 -4.21
N ALA A 294 -34.49 24.16 -5.28
CA ALA A 294 -33.92 22.97 -5.88
C ALA A 294 -32.45 23.18 -6.34
N ALA A 295 -32.10 24.39 -6.76
CA ALA A 295 -30.73 24.74 -7.12
C ALA A 295 -29.73 24.59 -5.95
N LYS A 296 -30.20 24.58 -4.69
CA LYS A 296 -29.38 24.40 -3.49
C LYS A 296 -29.11 22.93 -3.15
N LEU A 297 -29.80 21.98 -3.79
CA LEU A 297 -29.71 20.55 -3.45
C LEU A 297 -28.30 19.98 -3.55
N SER A 298 -27.51 20.40 -4.54
CA SER A 298 -26.10 19.96 -4.65
C SER A 298 -25.25 20.44 -3.44
N PHE A 299 -25.53 21.64 -2.95
CA PHE A 299 -24.87 22.17 -1.74
C PHE A 299 -25.33 21.43 -0.47
N VAL A 300 -26.61 21.03 -0.39
CA VAL A 300 -27.11 20.21 0.74
C VAL A 300 -26.39 18.86 0.78
N LEU A 301 -26.22 18.19 -0.37
CA LEU A 301 -25.49 16.92 -0.45
C LEU A 301 -24.03 17.08 -0.04
N ALA A 302 -23.34 18.13 -0.52
CA ALA A 302 -21.96 18.42 -0.13
C ALA A 302 -21.83 18.78 1.36
N ALA A 303 -22.75 19.59 1.89
CA ALA A 303 -22.79 19.98 3.30
C ALA A 303 -23.10 18.77 4.21
N PHE A 304 -24.05 17.91 3.82
CA PHE A 304 -24.32 16.66 4.52
C PHE A 304 -23.08 15.77 4.56
N HIS A 305 -22.43 15.55 3.41
CA HIS A 305 -21.25 14.72 3.31
C HIS A 305 -20.12 15.21 4.24
N THR A 306 -19.91 16.53 4.28
CA THR A 306 -18.92 17.15 5.18
C THR A 306 -19.30 17.01 6.64
N THR A 307 -20.52 17.40 7.00
CA THR A 307 -21.00 17.39 8.39
C THR A 307 -21.01 15.98 8.96
N PHE A 308 -21.44 15.00 8.14
CA PHE A 308 -21.42 13.58 8.48
C PHE A 308 -20.00 13.10 8.79
N ASN A 309 -19.03 13.32 7.88
CA ASN A 309 -17.67 12.83 8.08
C ASN A 309 -16.95 13.56 9.24
N LEU A 310 -17.17 14.88 9.42
CA LEU A 310 -16.64 15.63 10.55
C LEU A 310 -17.22 15.12 11.88
N SER A 311 -18.54 14.96 11.97
CA SER A 311 -19.21 14.48 13.19
C SER A 311 -18.77 13.05 13.53
N ASN A 312 -18.72 12.18 12.52
CA ASN A 312 -18.26 10.79 12.69
C ASN A 312 -16.81 10.73 13.19
N THR A 313 -15.92 11.53 12.61
CA THR A 313 -14.52 11.63 13.05
C THR A 313 -14.44 12.18 14.47
N PHE A 314 -15.18 13.24 14.78
CA PHE A 314 -15.19 13.85 16.12
C PHE A 314 -15.66 12.87 17.21
N ILE A 315 -16.67 12.05 16.90
CA ILE A 315 -17.13 10.99 17.81
C ILE A 315 -16.07 9.91 17.94
N LEU A 316 -15.56 9.37 16.83
CA LEU A 316 -14.76 8.16 16.82
C LEU A 316 -13.27 8.36 17.12
N VAL A 317 -12.74 9.58 17.08
CA VAL A 317 -11.33 9.85 17.42
C VAL A 317 -10.95 9.38 18.82
N TRP A 318 -11.89 9.43 19.74
CA TRP A 318 -11.71 8.99 21.12
C TRP A 318 -11.75 7.46 21.25
N PHE A 319 -12.37 6.76 20.30
CA PHE A 319 -12.60 5.32 20.28
C PHE A 319 -11.60 4.57 19.37
N ILE A 320 -10.53 5.21 18.87
CA ILE A 320 -9.50 4.54 18.06
C ILE A 320 -8.97 3.28 18.74
N PRO A 321 -8.64 3.22 20.07
CA PRO A 321 -8.19 2.01 20.70
C PRO A 321 -9.24 0.87 20.71
N GLN A 322 -10.51 1.22 20.77
CA GLN A 322 -11.61 0.26 20.73
C GLN A 322 -11.78 -0.30 19.31
N ILE A 323 -11.67 0.57 18.27
CA ILE A 323 -11.66 0.16 16.87
C ILE A 323 -10.47 -0.78 16.61
N GLU A 324 -9.29 -0.43 17.10
CA GLU A 324 -8.08 -1.27 17.00
C GLU A 324 -8.31 -2.66 17.63
N LYS A 325 -8.85 -2.72 18.86
CA LYS A 325 -9.19 -3.98 19.52
C LYS A 325 -10.21 -4.80 18.71
N LEU A 326 -11.22 -4.12 18.15
CA LEU A 326 -12.26 -4.77 17.34
C LEU A 326 -11.68 -5.38 16.07
N VAL A 327 -10.90 -4.62 15.29
CA VAL A 327 -10.30 -5.14 14.05
C VAL A 327 -9.26 -6.22 14.32
N CYS A 328 -8.55 -6.16 15.46
CA CYS A 328 -7.65 -7.23 15.89
C CYS A 328 -8.40 -8.52 16.27
N LYS A 329 -9.64 -8.43 16.77
CA LYS A 329 -10.50 -9.57 17.05
C LYS A 329 -11.08 -10.18 15.76
N ILE A 330 -11.45 -9.33 14.78
CA ILE A 330 -11.99 -9.76 13.49
C ILE A 330 -10.90 -10.43 12.65
N ILE A 331 -9.74 -9.77 12.52
CA ILE A 331 -8.61 -10.25 11.73
C ILE A 331 -7.53 -10.76 12.66
N ARG A 332 -7.57 -12.07 12.90
CA ARG A 332 -6.57 -12.75 13.72
C ARG A 332 -5.32 -13.06 12.89
N PRO A 333 -4.11 -13.00 13.48
CA PRO A 333 -2.93 -13.50 12.81
C PRO A 333 -3.13 -14.98 12.49
N LYS A 334 -2.76 -15.43 11.30
CA LYS A 334 -2.70 -16.86 11.00
C LYS A 334 -1.69 -17.49 11.95
N LYS A 335 -2.12 -18.44 12.78
CA LYS A 335 -1.22 -19.34 13.51
C LYS A 335 -0.51 -20.16 12.46
N ASN A 336 0.82 -20.10 12.45
CA ASN A 336 1.70 -20.88 11.58
C ASN A 336 1.38 -20.69 10.07
N ALA A 337 1.74 -19.54 9.49
CA ALA A 337 2.28 -19.59 8.14
C ALA A 337 3.57 -20.42 8.30
N ASP A 338 3.64 -21.61 7.71
CA ASP A 338 4.86 -22.39 7.65
C ASP A 338 5.98 -21.47 7.25
N GLU A 339 7.00 -21.33 8.12
CA GLU A 339 8.19 -20.51 7.83
C GLU A 339 8.90 -21.01 6.57
N ASP A 340 8.57 -22.22 6.16
CA ASP A 340 9.06 -22.93 5.00
C ASP A 340 8.23 -22.70 3.72
N ASP A 341 7.22 -21.82 3.74
CA ASP A 341 6.42 -21.52 2.53
C ASP A 341 7.02 -20.28 1.82
N PHE A 342 7.24 -20.40 0.49
CA PHE A 342 7.68 -19.28 -0.34
C PHE A 342 6.55 -18.26 -0.44
N ARG A 343 6.66 -17.12 0.23
CA ARG A 343 5.78 -15.96 0.04
C ARG A 343 6.53 -14.68 0.36
N LEU A 344 6.59 -13.78 -0.60
CA LEU A 344 7.00 -12.41 -0.35
C LEU A 344 6.02 -11.76 0.63
N ARG A 345 6.53 -11.07 1.64
CA ARG A 345 5.73 -10.51 2.75
C ARG A 345 5.31 -9.08 2.51
N PHE A 346 6.13 -8.29 1.85
CA PHE A 346 5.97 -6.85 1.67
C PHE A 346 5.69 -6.47 0.21
N ILE A 347 6.23 -7.21 -0.75
CA ILE A 347 6.02 -7.00 -2.18
C ILE A 347 4.68 -7.62 -2.60
N GLN A 348 3.80 -6.79 -3.20
CA GLN A 348 2.49 -7.23 -3.68
C GLN A 348 2.28 -6.83 -5.13
N SER A 349 1.86 -7.78 -5.96
CA SER A 349 1.45 -7.52 -7.33
C SER A 349 0.08 -6.82 -7.37
N GLY A 350 -0.04 -5.71 -8.10
CA GLY A 350 -1.33 -5.15 -8.51
C GLY A 350 -1.84 -3.91 -7.78
N ILE A 351 -1.12 -3.33 -6.81
CA ILE A 351 -1.50 -2.06 -6.19
C ILE A 351 -0.73 -0.92 -6.91
N MET A 352 -1.45 0.11 -7.36
CA MET A 352 -0.81 1.34 -7.89
C MET A 352 -0.04 2.00 -6.74
N LYS A 353 1.29 1.89 -6.76
CA LYS A 353 2.18 2.41 -5.74
C LYS A 353 3.01 3.56 -6.30
N THR A 354 3.33 4.52 -5.45
CA THR A 354 4.41 5.46 -5.81
C THR A 354 5.73 4.69 -5.81
N PRO A 355 6.64 4.97 -6.78
CA PRO A 355 7.92 4.24 -6.89
C PRO A 355 8.70 4.18 -5.58
N GLU A 356 8.61 5.23 -4.79
CA GLU A 356 9.31 5.33 -3.51
C GLU A 356 8.76 4.37 -2.43
N ILE A 357 7.45 4.14 -2.40
CA ILE A 357 6.85 3.14 -1.49
C ILE A 357 7.29 1.76 -1.93
N SER A 358 7.31 1.50 -3.23
CA SER A 358 7.77 0.24 -3.81
C SER A 358 9.22 -0.07 -3.44
N VAL A 359 10.10 0.93 -3.45
CA VAL A 359 11.49 0.80 -3.00
C VAL A 359 11.58 0.46 -1.51
N LEU A 360 10.77 1.10 -0.66
CA LEU A 360 10.75 0.78 0.78
C LEU A 360 10.23 -0.63 1.08
N GLU A 361 9.23 -1.09 0.32
CA GLU A 361 8.74 -2.48 0.45
C GLU A 361 9.80 -3.49 0.00
N ALA A 362 10.51 -3.21 -1.11
CA ALA A 362 11.62 -4.03 -1.55
C ALA A 362 12.75 -4.09 -0.51
N GLN A 363 13.11 -2.95 0.12
CA GLN A 363 14.12 -2.95 1.20
C GLN A 363 13.77 -3.88 2.35
N LYS A 364 12.49 -3.91 2.74
CA LYS A 364 12.03 -4.80 3.82
C LYS A 364 12.00 -6.26 3.41
N GLU A 365 11.65 -6.53 2.15
CA GLU A 365 11.70 -7.88 1.62
C GLU A 365 13.13 -8.40 1.58
N ILE A 366 14.10 -7.56 1.17
CA ILE A 366 15.53 -7.89 1.18
C ILE A 366 16.01 -8.20 2.61
N HIS A 367 15.56 -7.42 3.61
CA HIS A 367 15.89 -7.75 5.00
C HIS A 367 15.30 -9.09 5.44
N CYS A 368 14.04 -9.39 5.11
CA CYS A 368 13.43 -10.70 5.38
C CYS A 368 14.17 -11.84 4.66
N PHE A 369 14.69 -11.58 3.46
CA PHE A 369 15.51 -12.51 2.72
C PHE A 369 16.81 -12.80 3.47
N ALA A 370 17.55 -11.78 3.89
CA ALA A 370 18.78 -11.92 4.66
C ALA A 370 18.58 -12.65 6.00
N GLU A 371 17.50 -12.35 6.75
CA GLU A 371 17.15 -13.09 7.97
C GLU A 371 16.86 -14.58 7.69
N ARG A 372 16.25 -14.90 6.55
CA ARG A 372 15.98 -16.27 6.15
C ARG A 372 17.27 -17.03 5.85
N ILE A 373 18.21 -16.38 5.17
CA ILE A 373 19.54 -16.95 4.88
C ILE A 373 20.33 -17.17 6.17
N GLN A 374 20.29 -16.26 7.13
CA GLN A 374 20.93 -16.48 8.43
C GLN A 374 20.32 -17.68 9.17
N ARG A 375 18.99 -17.88 9.09
CA ARG A 375 18.36 -19.10 9.64
C ARG A 375 18.81 -20.37 8.92
N MET A 376 19.01 -20.30 7.59
CA MET A 376 19.56 -21.41 6.81
C MET A 376 20.98 -21.76 7.28
N PHE A 377 21.81 -20.75 7.52
CA PHE A 377 23.16 -20.97 8.07
C PHE A 377 23.12 -21.57 9.48
N GLY A 378 22.18 -21.15 10.33
CA GLY A 378 21.92 -21.78 11.63
C GLY A 378 21.61 -23.28 11.50
N MET A 379 20.81 -23.69 10.51
CA MET A 379 20.54 -25.11 10.22
C MET A 379 21.79 -25.84 9.73
N VAL A 380 22.69 -25.19 8.99
CA VAL A 380 23.99 -25.76 8.57
C VAL A 380 24.89 -25.99 9.78
N LYS A 381 24.92 -25.07 10.76
CA LYS A 381 25.65 -25.25 12.03
C LYS A 381 25.11 -26.45 12.82
N GLU A 382 23.78 -26.61 12.88
CA GLU A 382 23.16 -27.78 13.51
C GLU A 382 23.51 -29.08 12.78
N LEU A 383 23.53 -29.06 11.43
CA LEU A 383 23.84 -30.21 10.59
C LEU A 383 25.25 -30.74 10.83
N LEU A 384 26.22 -29.85 11.11
CA LEU A 384 27.62 -30.24 11.40
C LEU A 384 27.70 -31.18 12.63
N GLY A 385 26.90 -30.94 13.67
CA GLY A 385 26.91 -31.71 14.91
C GLY A 385 25.89 -32.85 14.97
N GLU A 386 25.01 -33.01 13.97
CA GLU A 386 23.94 -34.02 14.04
C GLU A 386 24.45 -35.42 13.67
N THR A 387 24.25 -36.35 14.61
CA THR A 387 24.67 -37.76 14.48
C THR A 387 23.51 -38.71 14.19
N ASN A 388 22.26 -38.29 14.44
CA ASN A 388 21.09 -39.10 14.17
C ASN A 388 20.70 -39.01 12.68
N GLU A 389 20.65 -40.17 12.00
CA GLU A 389 20.41 -40.26 10.55
C GLU A 389 19.07 -39.60 10.15
N ASP A 390 17.97 -39.92 10.86
CA ASP A 390 16.65 -39.40 10.52
C ASP A 390 16.57 -37.85 10.68
N LYS A 391 17.24 -37.30 11.69
CA LYS A 391 17.30 -35.86 11.91
C LYS A 391 18.21 -35.20 10.88
N PHE A 392 19.35 -35.81 10.58
CA PHE A 392 20.26 -35.33 9.55
C PHE A 392 19.58 -35.19 8.19
N ILE A 393 18.88 -36.24 7.75
CA ILE A 393 18.16 -36.24 6.47
C ILE A 393 17.06 -35.17 6.44
N LYS A 394 16.31 -35.03 7.53
CA LYS A 394 15.26 -33.98 7.63
C LYS A 394 15.85 -32.58 7.57
N LEU A 395 16.95 -32.35 8.27
CA LEU A 395 17.60 -31.04 8.31
C LEU A 395 18.24 -30.71 6.97
N TYR A 396 18.91 -31.68 6.33
CA TYR A 396 19.47 -31.53 4.99
C TYR A 396 18.39 -31.19 3.96
N SER A 397 17.27 -31.94 3.92
CA SER A 397 16.15 -31.66 3.01
C SER A 397 15.50 -30.29 3.28
N ARG A 398 15.53 -29.81 4.52
CA ARG A 398 15.04 -28.48 4.86
C ARG A 398 15.98 -27.40 4.32
N ILE A 399 17.29 -27.60 4.43
CA ILE A 399 18.30 -26.66 3.87
C ILE A 399 18.15 -26.60 2.33
N GLU A 400 18.03 -27.75 1.65
CA GLU A 400 17.78 -27.82 0.20
C GLU A 400 16.50 -27.06 -0.22
N LYS A 401 15.43 -27.19 0.57
CA LYS A 401 14.20 -26.41 0.33
C LYS A 401 14.43 -24.91 0.51
N TYR A 402 15.26 -24.48 1.48
CA TYR A 402 15.57 -23.08 1.71
C TYR A 402 16.38 -22.46 0.58
N GLU A 403 17.28 -23.23 -0.05
CA GLU A 403 18.00 -22.78 -1.25
C GLU A 403 17.02 -22.52 -2.40
N GLY A 404 16.12 -23.45 -2.75
CA GLY A 404 15.12 -23.20 -3.79
C GLY A 404 14.15 -22.03 -3.46
N ILE A 405 13.93 -21.71 -2.18
CA ILE A 405 13.21 -20.51 -1.77
C ILE A 405 14.08 -19.26 -1.99
N SER A 406 15.38 -19.33 -1.71
CA SER A 406 16.37 -18.25 -1.93
C SER A 406 16.35 -17.80 -3.40
N ASP A 407 16.52 -18.73 -4.33
CA ASP A 407 16.49 -18.47 -5.78
C ASP A 407 15.20 -17.78 -6.21
N ASN A 408 14.07 -18.30 -5.74
CA ASN A 408 12.77 -17.69 -6.07
C ASN A 408 12.61 -16.28 -5.48
N MET A 409 13.15 -16.01 -4.28
CA MET A 409 13.11 -14.68 -3.68
C MET A 409 13.95 -13.69 -4.48
N GLU A 410 15.16 -14.05 -4.89
CA GLU A 410 15.99 -13.21 -5.76
C GLU A 410 15.23 -12.82 -7.03
N ILE A 411 14.71 -13.81 -7.76
CA ILE A 411 14.00 -13.61 -9.02
C ILE A 411 12.77 -12.71 -8.86
N GLU A 412 11.95 -12.95 -7.86
CA GLU A 412 10.71 -12.18 -7.66
C GLU A 412 10.97 -10.75 -7.17
N ILE A 413 11.98 -10.54 -6.31
CA ILE A 413 12.39 -9.19 -5.89
C ILE A 413 13.00 -8.44 -7.07
N ALA A 414 13.86 -9.09 -7.88
CA ALA A 414 14.45 -8.49 -9.07
C ALA A 414 13.37 -8.06 -10.08
N LYS A 415 12.42 -8.91 -10.40
CA LYS A 415 11.27 -8.58 -11.28
C LYS A 415 10.47 -7.39 -10.76
N TYR A 416 10.25 -7.34 -9.45
CA TYR A 416 9.53 -6.22 -8.85
C TYR A 416 10.31 -4.91 -8.98
N LEU A 417 11.61 -4.91 -8.70
CA LEU A 417 12.48 -3.73 -8.84
C LEU A 417 12.58 -3.27 -10.30
N ASP A 418 12.59 -4.20 -11.26
CA ASP A 418 12.56 -3.90 -12.69
C ASP A 418 11.26 -3.16 -13.08
N GLN A 419 10.10 -3.68 -12.66
CA GLN A 419 8.80 -3.02 -12.88
C GLN A 419 8.73 -1.62 -12.24
N VAL A 420 9.34 -1.42 -11.08
CA VAL A 420 9.45 -0.10 -10.45
C VAL A 420 10.33 0.83 -11.28
N SER A 421 11.38 0.31 -11.92
CA SER A 421 12.33 1.06 -12.74
C SER A 421 11.72 1.65 -14.02
N ASP A 422 10.65 1.06 -14.54
CA ASP A 422 9.91 1.56 -15.72
C ASP A 422 9.18 2.89 -15.47
N SER A 423 9.06 3.32 -14.22
CA SER A 423 8.44 4.59 -13.85
C SER A 423 9.42 5.77 -13.92
N HIS A 424 8.89 7.01 -13.90
CA HIS A 424 9.73 8.21 -13.82
C HIS A 424 10.35 8.33 -12.42
N LEU A 425 11.61 7.92 -12.30
CA LEU A 425 12.38 7.88 -11.06
C LEU A 425 13.38 9.03 -10.97
N SER A 426 13.65 9.50 -9.76
CA SER A 426 14.81 10.34 -9.46
C SER A 426 16.11 9.52 -9.63
N ASP A 427 17.23 10.21 -9.90
CA ASP A 427 18.53 9.53 -10.03
C ASP A 427 18.96 8.86 -8.72
N GLU A 428 18.58 9.43 -7.59
CA GLU A 428 18.75 8.84 -6.26
C GLU A 428 17.99 7.51 -6.12
N THR A 429 16.70 7.47 -6.52
CA THR A 429 15.90 6.23 -6.47
C THR A 429 16.46 5.16 -7.41
N LYS A 430 16.97 5.54 -8.58
CA LYS A 430 17.66 4.61 -9.50
C LYS A 430 18.94 4.03 -8.89
N ALA A 431 19.71 4.85 -8.15
CA ALA A 431 20.90 4.38 -7.44
C ALA A 431 20.53 3.37 -6.35
N LYS A 432 19.46 3.62 -5.58
CA LYS A 432 18.94 2.69 -4.57
C LYS A 432 18.52 1.35 -5.18
N ILE A 433 17.79 1.37 -6.31
CA ILE A 433 17.37 0.13 -7.00
C ILE A 433 18.58 -0.68 -7.44
N ARG A 434 19.61 -0.04 -8.02
CA ARG A 434 20.85 -0.73 -8.43
C ARG A 434 21.57 -1.38 -7.24
N ALA A 435 21.63 -0.69 -6.11
CA ALA A 435 22.22 -1.24 -4.90
C ALA A 435 21.43 -2.45 -4.39
N MET A 436 20.10 -2.38 -4.39
CA MET A 436 19.22 -3.48 -4.00
C MET A 436 19.36 -4.70 -4.91
N LEU A 437 19.48 -4.51 -6.22
CA LEU A 437 19.73 -5.60 -7.16
C LEU A 437 21.06 -6.31 -6.87
N ARG A 438 22.11 -5.56 -6.49
CA ARG A 438 23.38 -6.14 -6.02
C ARG A 438 23.18 -6.87 -4.69
N GLU A 439 22.50 -6.25 -3.72
CA GLU A 439 22.24 -6.87 -2.41
C GLU A 439 21.55 -8.24 -2.55
N ILE A 440 20.49 -8.37 -3.37
CA ILE A 440 19.78 -9.64 -3.49
C ILE A 440 20.61 -10.75 -4.13
N SER A 441 21.45 -10.42 -5.12
CA SER A 441 22.33 -11.40 -5.77
C SER A 441 23.43 -11.88 -4.82
N GLU A 442 23.99 -10.99 -4.01
CA GLU A 442 25.00 -11.38 -3.00
C GLU A 442 24.36 -12.21 -1.86
N ILE A 443 23.11 -11.90 -1.45
CA ILE A 443 22.38 -12.67 -0.42
C ILE A 443 22.02 -14.07 -0.93
N GLU A 444 21.66 -14.22 -2.20
CA GLU A 444 21.44 -15.51 -2.85
C GLU A 444 22.74 -16.32 -2.84
N SER A 445 23.87 -15.75 -3.23
CA SER A 445 25.19 -16.38 -3.22
C SER A 445 25.62 -16.86 -1.82
N ILE A 446 25.18 -16.17 -0.74
CA ILE A 446 25.29 -16.66 0.63
C ILE A 446 24.47 -17.94 0.83
N GLY A 447 23.24 -17.99 0.30
CA GLY A 447 22.38 -19.18 0.34
C GLY A 447 23.02 -20.38 -0.35
N ASP A 448 23.58 -20.16 -1.53
CA ASP A 448 24.31 -21.18 -2.31
C ASP A 448 25.50 -21.75 -1.53
N SER A 449 26.28 -20.88 -0.90
CA SER A 449 27.40 -21.33 -0.06
C SER A 449 26.93 -22.13 1.16
N CYS A 450 25.81 -21.76 1.78
CA CYS A 450 25.19 -22.55 2.85
C CYS A 450 24.82 -23.96 2.36
N PHE A 451 24.23 -24.07 1.18
CA PHE A 451 23.87 -25.38 0.59
C PHE A 451 25.12 -26.17 0.19
N ASN A 452 26.17 -25.54 -0.33
CA ASN A 452 27.44 -26.19 -0.64
C ASN A 452 28.10 -26.81 0.59
N ILE A 453 28.09 -26.12 1.74
CA ILE A 453 28.54 -26.66 3.03
C ILE A 453 27.69 -27.88 3.40
N ALA A 454 26.35 -27.75 3.37
CA ALA A 454 25.44 -28.86 3.69
C ALA A 454 25.67 -30.08 2.78
N ARG A 455 25.91 -29.86 1.48
CA ARG A 455 26.22 -30.92 0.50
C ARG A 455 27.53 -31.61 0.82
N THR A 456 28.53 -30.88 1.27
CA THR A 456 29.82 -31.46 1.71
C THR A 456 29.65 -32.27 2.99
N LEU A 457 28.88 -31.78 3.97
CA LEU A 457 28.52 -32.53 5.17
C LEU A 457 27.73 -33.82 4.84
N ASN A 458 26.82 -33.78 3.85
CA ASN A 458 26.08 -34.97 3.41
C ASN A 458 27.01 -35.99 2.74
N ARG A 459 28.03 -35.55 1.97
CA ARG A 459 29.06 -36.45 1.43
C ARG A 459 29.84 -37.15 2.54
N ARG A 460 30.26 -36.41 3.57
CA ARG A 460 30.93 -36.95 4.76
C ARG A 460 30.03 -37.95 5.48
N PHE A 461 28.77 -37.60 5.75
CA PHE A 461 27.82 -38.44 6.47
C PHE A 461 27.58 -39.81 5.77
N LYS A 462 27.58 -39.82 4.45
CA LYS A 462 27.48 -41.05 3.64
C LYS A 462 28.80 -41.80 3.45
N GLY A 463 29.90 -41.15 3.83
CA GLY A 463 31.25 -41.73 3.73
C GLY A 463 31.55 -42.73 4.84
N LYS A 464 32.74 -43.37 4.75
CA LYS A 464 33.23 -44.30 5.77
C LYS A 464 34.18 -43.66 6.76
N GLU A 465 34.64 -42.46 6.45
CA GLU A 465 35.62 -41.71 7.24
C GLU A 465 34.95 -40.47 7.82
N ASP A 466 35.41 -40.03 8.99
CA ASP A 466 34.90 -38.86 9.67
C ASP A 466 36.00 -37.84 9.97
N PHE A 467 35.60 -36.60 10.25
CA PHE A 467 36.49 -35.56 10.70
C PHE A 467 37.07 -35.89 12.09
N ILE A 468 38.30 -35.48 12.37
CA ILE A 468 38.86 -35.56 13.73
C ILE A 468 38.34 -34.41 14.61
N THR A 469 38.44 -34.58 15.93
CA THR A 469 37.92 -33.62 16.90
C THR A 469 38.42 -32.20 16.67
N SER A 470 39.72 -32.01 16.36
CA SER A 470 40.26 -30.67 16.07
C SER A 470 39.65 -30.01 14.82
N GLN A 471 39.31 -30.81 13.78
CA GLN A 471 38.64 -30.28 12.59
C GLN A 471 37.22 -29.79 12.92
N TYR A 472 36.49 -30.53 13.76
CA TYR A 472 35.16 -30.08 14.25
C TYR A 472 35.28 -28.77 15.04
N GLU A 473 36.23 -28.66 15.93
CA GLU A 473 36.47 -27.44 16.73
C GLU A 473 36.77 -26.24 15.80
N HIS A 474 37.66 -26.43 14.83
CA HIS A 474 37.98 -25.38 13.85
C HIS A 474 36.80 -24.98 12.98
N MET A 475 35.98 -25.94 12.51
CA MET A 475 34.77 -25.67 11.73
C MET A 475 33.72 -24.90 12.59
N HIS A 476 33.54 -25.28 13.84
CA HIS A 476 32.67 -24.55 14.75
C HIS A 476 33.11 -23.11 14.93
N GLN A 477 34.42 -22.88 15.19
CA GLN A 477 34.96 -21.54 15.35
C GLN A 477 34.81 -20.71 14.07
N MET A 478 35.07 -21.29 12.90
CA MET A 478 34.88 -20.61 11.60
C MET A 478 33.43 -20.26 11.39
N MET A 479 32.49 -21.17 11.66
CA MET A 479 31.06 -20.91 11.53
C MET A 479 30.55 -19.85 12.52
N GLU A 480 31.11 -19.75 13.73
CA GLU A 480 30.78 -18.66 14.66
C GLU A 480 31.22 -17.29 14.12
N LEU A 481 32.42 -17.20 13.55
CA LEU A 481 32.91 -15.96 12.90
C LEU A 481 31.97 -15.57 11.72
N THR A 482 31.58 -16.55 10.92
CA THR A 482 30.69 -16.33 9.77
C THR A 482 29.27 -15.90 10.23
N ASP A 483 28.74 -16.49 11.31
CA ASP A 483 27.43 -16.10 11.88
C ASP A 483 27.47 -14.67 12.46
N ASN A 484 28.58 -14.27 13.05
CA ASN A 484 28.79 -12.89 13.48
C ASN A 484 28.78 -11.92 12.29
N ALA A 485 29.41 -12.29 11.16
CA ALA A 485 29.36 -11.49 9.93
C ALA A 485 27.91 -11.36 9.41
N LEU A 486 27.13 -12.45 9.34
CA LEU A 486 25.73 -12.43 8.95
C LEU A 486 24.85 -11.58 9.88
N THR A 487 25.12 -11.64 11.18
CA THR A 487 24.42 -10.82 12.18
C THR A 487 24.70 -9.34 11.94
N GLN A 488 25.95 -8.96 11.70
CA GLN A 488 26.33 -7.58 11.40
C GLN A 488 25.72 -7.08 10.07
N MET A 489 25.66 -7.93 9.04
CA MET A 489 24.96 -7.63 7.78
C MET A 489 23.48 -7.32 8.03
N ASN A 490 22.77 -8.14 8.80
CA ASN A 490 21.37 -7.92 9.13
C ASN A 490 21.14 -6.61 9.91
N ILE A 491 22.02 -6.27 10.85
CA ILE A 491 21.99 -4.97 11.55
C ILE A 491 22.16 -3.82 10.54
N THR A 492 23.09 -3.94 9.59
CA THR A 492 23.34 -2.92 8.57
C THR A 492 22.14 -2.75 7.62
N LEU A 493 21.47 -3.83 7.24
CA LEU A 493 20.28 -3.78 6.37
C LEU A 493 19.08 -3.08 7.03
N VAL A 494 18.90 -3.21 8.35
CA VAL A 494 17.83 -2.52 9.13
C VAL A 494 18.20 -1.06 9.42
N GLY A 495 19.43 -0.78 9.62
CA GLY A 495 20.10 0.37 10.23
C GLY A 495 19.44 1.72 10.25
N HIS A 496 19.32 2.28 11.45
CA HIS A 496 19.08 3.70 11.72
C HIS A 496 20.41 4.47 11.66
N LYS A 497 20.36 5.78 11.35
CA LYS A 497 21.57 6.64 11.37
C LYS A 497 22.27 6.52 12.73
N GLY A 498 23.48 5.98 12.75
CA GLY A 498 24.36 5.93 13.92
C GLY A 498 24.91 4.56 14.32
N ASP A 499 24.23 3.45 13.98
CA ASP A 499 24.61 2.11 14.47
C ASP A 499 25.48 1.29 13.49
N ASN A 500 25.85 1.86 12.33
CA ASN A 500 26.50 1.12 11.25
C ASN A 500 27.96 1.49 11.13
N ASP A 501 28.79 0.71 11.79
CA ASP A 501 30.23 0.71 11.53
C ASP A 501 30.54 -0.33 10.44
N ALA A 502 30.67 0.13 9.18
CA ALA A 502 31.15 -0.72 8.09
C ALA A 502 32.51 -1.33 8.41
N ASN A 503 33.34 -0.63 9.20
CA ASN A 503 34.64 -1.14 9.65
C ASN A 503 34.49 -2.43 10.46
N LEU A 504 33.38 -2.61 11.19
CA LEU A 504 33.16 -3.85 11.94
C LEU A 504 32.99 -5.05 11.00
N SER A 505 32.23 -4.89 9.91
CA SER A 505 32.06 -5.95 8.90
C SER A 505 33.40 -6.29 8.22
N PHE A 506 34.20 -5.28 7.84
CA PHE A 506 35.53 -5.49 7.27
C PHE A 506 36.51 -6.16 8.26
N ASN A 507 36.44 -5.82 9.55
CA ASN A 507 37.28 -6.44 10.57
C ASN A 507 36.93 -7.92 10.75
N ILE A 508 35.65 -8.27 10.78
CA ILE A 508 35.18 -9.67 10.89
C ILE A 508 35.62 -10.47 9.66
N GLU A 509 35.47 -9.92 8.46
CA GLU A 509 35.91 -10.57 7.21
C GLU A 509 37.44 -10.81 7.21
N ASN A 510 38.22 -9.82 7.60
CA ASN A 510 39.66 -9.99 7.75
C ASN A 510 40.05 -11.09 8.77
N GLU A 511 39.26 -11.23 9.85
CA GLU A 511 39.46 -12.30 10.84
C GLU A 511 39.16 -13.67 10.23
N ILE A 512 38.08 -13.80 9.47
CA ILE A 512 37.70 -15.01 8.70
C ILE A 512 38.84 -15.38 7.74
N ASN A 513 39.33 -14.43 6.95
CA ASN A 513 40.41 -14.64 5.99
C ASN A 513 41.71 -15.12 6.66
N ASN A 514 42.09 -14.46 7.76
CA ASN A 514 43.27 -14.84 8.51
C ASN A 514 43.16 -16.26 9.10
N TYR A 515 41.99 -16.58 9.67
CA TYR A 515 41.72 -17.89 10.23
C TYR A 515 41.72 -18.99 9.14
N ARG A 516 41.07 -18.75 7.99
CA ARG A 516 41.13 -19.66 6.84
C ARG A 516 42.58 -19.93 6.39
N ASN A 517 43.43 -18.89 6.30
CA ASN A 517 44.84 -19.05 5.90
C ASN A 517 45.62 -19.91 6.90
N GLN A 518 45.39 -19.70 8.21
CA GLN A 518 45.99 -20.51 9.27
C GLN A 518 45.57 -21.99 9.12
N LEU A 519 44.27 -22.26 9.00
CA LEU A 519 43.74 -23.61 8.88
C LEU A 519 44.19 -24.31 7.59
N LYS A 520 44.34 -23.59 6.49
CA LYS A 520 44.88 -24.11 5.24
C LYS A 520 46.32 -24.60 5.40
N SER A 521 47.16 -23.82 6.05
CA SER A 521 48.54 -24.18 6.31
C SER A 521 48.65 -25.38 7.26
N GLN A 522 47.81 -25.43 8.28
CA GLN A 522 47.74 -26.55 9.22
C GLN A 522 47.24 -27.83 8.51
N ASN A 523 46.17 -27.76 7.69
CA ASN A 523 45.65 -28.91 6.95
C ASN A 523 46.71 -29.57 6.04
N ILE A 524 47.53 -28.76 5.36
CA ILE A 524 48.63 -29.27 4.53
C ILE A 524 49.62 -30.07 5.38
N ASN A 525 50.02 -29.56 6.54
CA ASN A 525 50.92 -30.24 7.44
C ASN A 525 50.33 -31.53 8.01
N ASP A 526 49.05 -31.50 8.41
CA ASP A 526 48.35 -32.63 9.02
C ASP A 526 48.14 -33.77 8.00
N VAL A 527 47.82 -33.46 6.75
CA VAL A 527 47.72 -34.44 5.65
C VAL A 527 49.13 -35.06 5.37
N ASN A 528 50.18 -34.24 5.33
CA ASN A 528 51.53 -34.74 5.12
C ASN A 528 52.02 -35.62 6.27
N ASN A 529 51.55 -35.37 7.48
CA ASN A 529 51.85 -36.18 8.68
C ASN A 529 50.90 -37.38 8.82
N HIS A 530 50.03 -37.65 7.85
CA HIS A 530 49.05 -38.75 7.84
C HIS A 530 48.09 -38.77 9.04
N LEU A 531 47.75 -37.61 9.61
CA LEU A 531 46.77 -37.54 10.69
C LEU A 531 45.34 -37.91 10.21
N TYR A 532 45.05 -37.64 8.94
CA TYR A 532 43.85 -38.01 8.24
C TYR A 532 44.10 -38.11 6.73
N THR A 533 43.17 -38.67 6.00
CA THR A 533 43.29 -38.89 4.54
C THR A 533 43.19 -37.57 3.78
N TYR A 534 43.76 -37.54 2.57
CA TYR A 534 43.63 -36.37 1.68
C TYR A 534 42.16 -36.06 1.38
N ALA A 535 41.30 -37.07 1.28
CA ALA A 535 39.88 -36.88 1.03
C ALA A 535 39.17 -36.13 2.16
N ILE A 536 39.44 -36.47 3.41
CA ILE A 536 38.95 -35.75 4.60
C ILE A 536 39.50 -34.34 4.65
N GLY A 537 40.80 -34.16 4.41
CA GLY A 537 41.44 -32.83 4.36
C GLY A 537 40.84 -31.90 3.31
N THR A 538 40.44 -32.46 2.15
CA THR A 538 39.77 -31.70 1.09
C THR A 538 38.33 -31.32 1.49
N MET A 539 37.53 -32.25 2.02
CA MET A 539 36.17 -31.93 2.47
C MET A 539 36.15 -30.90 3.61
N TYR A 540 37.13 -31.01 4.53
CA TYR A 540 37.33 -30.03 5.59
C TYR A 540 37.60 -28.63 5.02
N MET A 541 38.55 -28.54 4.07
CA MET A 541 38.89 -27.26 3.45
C MET A 541 37.79 -26.70 2.54
N ASP A 542 36.99 -27.56 1.88
CA ASP A 542 35.81 -27.11 1.14
C ASP A 542 34.85 -26.34 2.05
N ILE A 543 34.56 -26.84 3.27
CA ILE A 543 33.71 -26.17 4.26
C ILE A 543 34.31 -24.85 4.71
N ILE A 544 35.61 -24.82 5.04
CA ILE A 544 36.32 -23.60 5.48
C ILE A 544 36.31 -22.53 4.38
N GLN A 545 36.50 -22.91 3.11
CA GLN A 545 36.50 -22.00 1.97
C GLN A 545 35.10 -21.45 1.68
N GLU A 546 34.05 -22.27 1.81
CA GLU A 546 32.67 -21.77 1.64
C GLU A 546 32.30 -20.77 2.76
N CYS A 547 32.78 -20.98 4.00
CA CYS A 547 32.58 -19.99 5.08
C CYS A 547 33.31 -18.65 4.78
N GLU A 548 34.49 -18.70 4.17
CA GLU A 548 35.19 -17.47 3.77
C GLU A 548 34.48 -16.75 2.62
N LYS A 549 34.04 -17.44 1.58
CA LYS A 549 33.22 -16.84 0.52
C LYS A 549 31.97 -16.18 1.08
N LEU A 550 31.32 -16.80 2.07
CA LEU A 550 30.20 -16.22 2.79
C LEU A 550 30.58 -14.85 3.42
N GLY A 551 31.76 -14.75 4.02
CA GLY A 551 32.29 -13.48 4.55
C GLY A 551 32.46 -12.41 3.47
N ASP A 552 32.99 -12.78 2.31
CA ASP A 552 33.15 -11.88 1.15
C ASP A 552 31.80 -11.37 0.64
N TYR A 553 30.79 -12.24 0.48
CA TYR A 553 29.45 -11.84 0.06
C TYR A 553 28.77 -10.93 1.07
N VAL A 554 28.94 -11.18 2.37
CA VAL A 554 28.45 -10.30 3.44
C VAL A 554 29.01 -8.88 3.29
N VAL A 555 30.33 -8.76 3.06
CA VAL A 555 30.98 -7.44 2.84
C VAL A 555 30.40 -6.77 1.59
N ASN A 556 30.18 -7.51 0.49
CA ASN A 556 29.59 -6.97 -0.74
C ASN A 556 28.18 -6.42 -0.50
N VAL A 557 27.35 -7.10 0.31
CA VAL A 557 26.01 -6.59 0.71
C VAL A 557 26.14 -5.28 1.50
N VAL A 558 27.05 -5.24 2.46
CA VAL A 558 27.30 -4.04 3.31
C VAL A 558 27.78 -2.87 2.45
N GLU A 559 28.73 -3.09 1.54
CA GLU A 559 29.21 -2.07 0.60
C GLU A 559 28.11 -1.54 -0.30
N ALA A 560 27.28 -2.42 -0.88
CA ALA A 560 26.17 -2.02 -1.72
C ALA A 560 25.18 -1.11 -0.96
N ARG A 561 24.89 -1.45 0.30
CA ARG A 561 24.03 -0.64 1.20
C ARG A 561 24.66 0.70 1.55
N MET A 562 25.95 0.74 1.85
CA MET A 562 26.68 1.96 2.24
C MET A 562 26.93 2.91 1.07
N GLY A 563 27.18 2.38 -0.13
CA GLY A 563 27.38 3.18 -1.34
C GLY A 563 26.18 4.05 -1.68
N VAL A 564 24.96 3.60 -1.37
CA VAL A 564 23.74 4.40 -1.50
C VAL A 564 23.70 5.56 -0.49
N ARG A 565 24.19 5.35 0.73
CA ARG A 565 24.20 6.37 1.80
C ARG A 565 25.18 7.51 1.57
N GLN A 566 26.30 7.27 0.89
CA GLN A 566 27.25 8.33 0.52
C GLN A 566 26.68 9.31 -0.52
N HIS A 567 25.65 8.91 -1.27
CA HIS A 567 24.94 9.79 -2.20
C HIS A 567 23.78 10.57 -1.56
N GLU A 568 23.37 10.22 -0.33
CA GLU A 568 22.31 10.93 0.43
C GLU A 568 22.87 12.01 1.40
N ALA A 569 24.17 12.03 1.68
CA ALA A 569 24.85 13.00 2.53
C ALA A 569 25.46 14.14 1.72
#